data_141480696e6356e9e8fa3c2d7e130e5e
#
_entry.id   141480696e6356e9e8fa3c2d7e130e5e
#
_cell.length_a   1.000
_cell.length_b   1.000
_cell.length_c   1.000
_cell.angle_alpha   90.00
_cell.angle_beta   90.00
_cell.angle_gamma   90.00
#
_symmetry.space_group_name_H-M   'P 1'
#
loop_
_entity.id
_entity.type
_entity.pdbx_description
1 polymer ?
#
loop_
_entity_poly.entity_id
_entity_poly.type
_entity_poly.pdbx_seq_one_letter_code
_entity_poly.pdbx_strand_id
1 'polypeptide(L)'
;MSNAYGQDRVLDTTLKEGARQAVDDEKAGADLADPDSRLLRLFNHYRHDWMNDIQLLMAYVQLKKYDKLPPLMEKIKEKVRQEGYVSKLGIPSLIVYLLSFQSEVKELELEISMNEEIRLPELQNPSAAAAALVQALECFKEEARSFADGQGLLDLHLSRDGEASRLTIAIQYEGPYAVERMKGREAALTAGLGSTGAVQFGAVYCEGKAVWTSEWRYAE
;
A
#
# COMPACT_ATOMS: atom_id res chain seq x y z
N MET A 1 -48.25 -35.43 14.69
CA MET A 1 -48.36 -34.19 13.90
C MET A 1 -47.69 -33.07 14.69
N SER A 2 -46.40 -32.87 14.55
CA SER A 2 -45.71 -31.67 15.05
C SER A 2 -44.27 -31.72 14.59
N ASN A 3 -43.91 -31.10 13.45
CA ASN A 3 -42.53 -30.70 13.16
C ASN A 3 -42.39 -29.91 11.86
N ALA A 4 -43.40 -29.21 11.37
CA ALA A 4 -43.33 -28.42 10.14
C ALA A 4 -43.09 -26.91 10.37
N TYR A 5 -43.24 -26.40 11.59
CA TYR A 5 -43.19 -24.96 11.89
C TYR A 5 -41.81 -24.42 12.31
N GLY A 6 -40.81 -25.28 12.49
CA GLY A 6 -39.44 -24.87 12.88
C GLY A 6 -38.48 -24.58 11.74
N GLN A 7 -38.66 -25.22 10.60
CA GLN A 7 -37.71 -25.10 9.47
C GLN A 7 -37.91 -23.83 8.65
N ASP A 8 -39.12 -23.32 8.49
CA ASP A 8 -39.40 -22.08 7.73
C ASP A 8 -38.87 -20.82 8.41
N ARG A 9 -38.79 -20.78 9.76
CA ARG A 9 -38.24 -19.63 10.47
C ARG A 9 -36.72 -19.50 10.36
N VAL A 10 -35.99 -20.62 10.32
CA VAL A 10 -34.54 -20.63 10.23
C VAL A 10 -34.09 -20.23 8.82
N LEU A 11 -34.78 -20.69 7.79
CA LEU A 11 -34.53 -20.32 6.41
C LEU A 11 -34.77 -18.82 6.11
N ASP A 12 -35.85 -18.26 6.69
CA ASP A 12 -36.17 -16.82 6.52
C ASP A 12 -35.17 -15.90 7.25
N THR A 13 -34.60 -16.35 8.36
CA THR A 13 -33.55 -15.59 9.08
C THR A 13 -32.21 -15.61 8.33
N THR A 14 -31.81 -16.76 7.80
CA THR A 14 -30.55 -16.90 7.06
C THR A 14 -30.60 -16.15 5.72
N LEU A 15 -31.74 -16.13 5.04
CA LEU A 15 -31.94 -15.34 3.81
C LEU A 15 -31.94 -13.84 4.09
N LYS A 16 -32.48 -13.38 5.22
CA LYS A 16 -32.46 -11.96 5.62
C LYS A 16 -31.08 -11.51 6.10
N GLU A 17 -30.31 -12.35 6.74
CA GLU A 17 -28.91 -12.06 7.11
C GLU A 17 -28.01 -12.02 5.88
N GLY A 18 -28.14 -12.97 4.96
CA GLY A 18 -27.40 -12.97 3.69
C GLY A 18 -27.73 -11.75 2.81
N ALA A 19 -28.99 -11.33 2.77
CA ALA A 19 -29.41 -10.13 2.03
C ALA A 19 -28.90 -8.82 2.69
N ARG A 20 -28.84 -8.76 4.03
CA ARG A 20 -28.24 -7.62 4.74
C ARG A 20 -26.74 -7.56 4.52
N GLN A 21 -26.03 -8.67 4.57
CA GLN A 21 -24.60 -8.75 4.34
C GLN A 21 -24.24 -8.33 2.91
N ALA A 22 -24.99 -8.76 1.89
CA ALA A 22 -24.80 -8.35 0.52
C ALA A 22 -25.04 -6.86 0.29
N VAL A 23 -26.03 -6.26 0.97
CA VAL A 23 -26.33 -4.81 0.91
C VAL A 23 -25.25 -4.00 1.64
N ASP A 24 -24.71 -4.52 2.74
CA ASP A 24 -23.63 -3.88 3.48
C ASP A 24 -22.30 -3.96 2.71
N ASP A 25 -22.03 -5.07 2.01
CA ASP A 25 -20.87 -5.24 1.15
C ASP A 25 -20.96 -4.37 -0.13
N GLU A 26 -22.14 -4.22 -0.74
CA GLU A 26 -22.37 -3.34 -1.88
C GLU A 26 -22.26 -1.86 -1.48
N LYS A 27 -22.74 -1.51 -0.28
CA LYS A 27 -22.63 -0.16 0.27
C LYS A 27 -21.18 0.16 0.70
N ALA A 28 -20.45 -0.81 1.24
CA ALA A 28 -19.02 -0.69 1.52
C ALA A 28 -18.22 -0.52 0.22
N GLY A 29 -18.56 -1.25 -0.86
CA GLY A 29 -17.94 -1.11 -2.17
C GLY A 29 -18.23 0.25 -2.82
N ALA A 30 -19.45 0.78 -2.70
CA ALA A 30 -19.81 2.11 -3.20
C ALA A 30 -19.13 3.23 -2.38
N ASP A 31 -19.01 3.07 -1.08
CA ASP A 31 -18.29 4.00 -0.17
C ASP A 31 -16.77 4.03 -0.45
N LEU A 32 -16.19 2.91 -0.94
CA LEU A 32 -14.79 2.84 -1.36
C LEU A 32 -14.52 3.61 -2.67
N ALA A 33 -15.53 3.78 -3.52
CA ALA A 33 -15.43 4.48 -4.79
C ALA A 33 -15.59 6.01 -4.66
N ASP A 34 -16.18 6.49 -3.53
CA ASP A 34 -16.38 7.91 -3.28
C ASP A 34 -15.09 8.60 -2.80
N PRO A 35 -14.57 9.62 -3.51
CA PRO A 35 -13.36 10.34 -3.14
C PRO A 35 -13.41 10.97 -1.75
N ASP A 36 -14.58 11.48 -1.35
CA ASP A 36 -14.76 12.14 -0.06
C ASP A 36 -14.70 11.13 1.09
N SER A 37 -15.31 9.97 0.93
CA SER A 37 -15.23 8.86 1.88
C SER A 37 -13.80 8.33 2.00
N ARG A 38 -13.05 8.28 0.90
CA ARG A 38 -11.63 7.89 0.90
C ARG A 38 -10.78 8.89 1.69
N LEU A 39 -11.00 10.18 1.48
CA LEU A 39 -10.31 11.24 2.21
C LEU A 39 -10.61 11.18 3.71
N LEU A 40 -11.87 10.97 4.10
CA LEU A 40 -12.26 10.82 5.51
C LEU A 40 -11.60 9.61 6.17
N ARG A 41 -11.52 8.47 5.48
CA ARG A 41 -10.81 7.29 5.98
C ARG A 41 -9.33 7.58 6.18
N LEU A 42 -8.69 8.18 5.20
CA LEU A 42 -7.29 8.60 5.26
C LEU A 42 -7.05 9.52 6.46
N PHE A 43 -7.87 10.57 6.63
CA PHE A 43 -7.76 11.50 7.75
C PHE A 43 -7.95 10.80 9.11
N ASN A 44 -8.93 9.90 9.23
CA ASN A 44 -9.16 9.13 10.45
C ASN A 44 -7.98 8.21 10.77
N HIS A 45 -7.37 7.60 9.75
CA HIS A 45 -6.18 6.77 9.91
C HIS A 45 -5.01 7.60 10.47
N TYR A 46 -4.69 8.72 9.86
CA TYR A 46 -3.63 9.63 10.34
C TYR A 46 -3.89 10.15 11.76
N ARG A 47 -5.14 10.53 12.04
CA ARG A 47 -5.51 10.97 13.39
C ARG A 47 -5.29 9.87 14.43
N HIS A 48 -5.61 8.63 14.10
CA HIS A 48 -5.41 7.48 14.98
C HIS A 48 -3.90 7.25 15.22
N ASP A 49 -3.10 7.31 14.19
CA ASP A 49 -1.65 7.13 14.27
C ASP A 49 -0.98 8.21 15.12
N TRP A 50 -1.32 9.48 14.88
CA TRP A 50 -0.81 10.57 15.71
C TRP A 50 -1.22 10.42 17.18
N MET A 51 -2.45 9.94 17.44
CA MET A 51 -2.91 9.71 18.80
C MET A 51 -2.11 8.62 19.48
N ASN A 52 -1.78 7.53 18.77
CA ASN A 52 -0.92 6.47 19.27
C ASN A 52 0.48 6.98 19.61
N ASP A 53 1.10 7.76 18.73
CA ASP A 53 2.42 8.34 18.95
C ASP A 53 2.43 9.27 20.17
N ILE A 54 1.42 10.13 20.33
CA ILE A 54 1.25 11.02 21.49
C ILE A 54 1.05 10.20 22.77
N GLN A 55 0.21 9.17 22.75
CA GLN A 55 -0.04 8.32 23.91
C GLN A 55 1.22 7.59 24.35
N LEU A 56 2.05 7.12 23.42
CA LEU A 56 3.31 6.46 23.73
C LEU A 56 4.32 7.43 24.35
N LEU A 57 4.42 8.66 23.82
CA LEU A 57 5.24 9.74 24.42
C LEU A 57 4.78 10.03 25.86
N MET A 58 3.47 10.22 26.07
CA MET A 58 2.91 10.46 27.40
C MET A 58 3.20 9.30 28.36
N ALA A 59 3.05 8.06 27.91
CA ALA A 59 3.35 6.88 28.73
C ALA A 59 4.81 6.85 29.17
N TYR A 60 5.78 7.14 28.30
CA TYR A 60 7.19 7.20 28.68
C TYR A 60 7.48 8.32 29.67
N VAL A 61 6.85 9.49 29.53
CA VAL A 61 6.97 10.58 30.50
C VAL A 61 6.42 10.18 31.87
N GLN A 62 5.21 9.61 31.91
CA GLN A 62 4.56 9.17 33.15
C GLN A 62 5.35 8.06 33.87
N LEU A 63 5.94 7.13 33.11
CA LEU A 63 6.78 6.06 33.63
C LEU A 63 8.21 6.51 33.93
N LYS A 64 8.55 7.80 33.72
CA LYS A 64 9.89 8.40 33.88
C LYS A 64 10.97 7.68 33.07
N LYS A 65 10.60 7.06 31.93
CA LYS A 65 11.49 6.40 30.98
C LYS A 65 12.03 7.40 29.95
N TYR A 66 12.70 8.45 30.42
CA TYR A 66 13.17 9.56 29.58
C TYR A 66 14.20 9.14 28.53
N ASP A 67 14.95 8.07 28.79
CA ASP A 67 15.90 7.46 27.86
C ASP A 67 15.23 6.92 26.59
N LYS A 68 13.93 6.59 26.64
CA LYS A 68 13.15 6.10 25.51
C LYS A 68 12.55 7.21 24.63
N LEU A 69 12.51 8.46 25.13
CA LEU A 69 11.92 9.56 24.37
C LEU A 69 12.73 9.95 23.12
N PRO A 70 14.08 10.14 23.19
CA PRO A 70 14.84 10.53 22.02
C PRO A 70 14.70 9.55 20.84
N PRO A 71 14.86 8.21 20.99
CA PRO A 71 14.69 7.29 19.89
C PRO A 71 13.25 7.25 19.35
N LEU A 72 12.22 7.41 20.20
CA LEU A 72 10.84 7.50 19.75
C LEU A 72 10.58 8.79 18.95
N MET A 73 11.07 9.93 19.42
CA MET A 73 10.94 11.20 18.70
C MET A 73 11.65 11.16 17.35
N GLU A 74 12.82 10.52 17.25
CA GLU A 74 13.52 10.38 15.97
C GLU A 74 12.73 9.47 15.01
N LYS A 75 12.12 8.40 15.50
CA LYS A 75 11.21 7.53 14.70
C LYS A 75 10.02 8.32 14.17
N ILE A 76 9.36 9.11 15.02
CA ILE A 76 8.21 9.94 14.60
C ILE A 76 8.65 10.98 13.57
N LYS A 77 9.77 11.65 13.80
CA LYS A 77 10.33 12.64 12.86
C LYS A 77 10.65 12.02 11.50
N GLU A 78 11.23 10.81 11.48
CA GLU A 78 11.52 10.09 10.25
C GLU A 78 10.23 9.73 9.49
N LYS A 79 9.20 9.20 10.18
CA LYS A 79 7.89 8.94 9.60
C LYS A 79 7.30 10.19 8.94
N VAL A 80 7.25 11.31 9.65
CA VAL A 80 6.74 12.59 9.11
C VAL A 80 7.57 13.08 7.92
N ARG A 81 8.89 12.86 7.93
CA ARG A 81 9.77 13.19 6.81
C ARG A 81 9.44 12.38 5.57
N GLN A 82 9.26 11.07 5.71
CA GLN A 82 8.91 10.19 4.59
C GLN A 82 7.52 10.51 4.02
N GLU A 83 6.53 10.75 4.87
CA GLU A 83 5.21 11.23 4.45
C GLU A 83 5.30 12.58 3.69
N GLY A 84 6.19 13.46 4.14
CA GLY A 84 6.50 14.72 3.47
C GLY A 84 7.11 14.51 2.07
N TYR A 85 7.97 13.51 1.88
CA TYR A 85 8.49 13.16 0.56
C TYR A 85 7.41 12.58 -0.34
N VAL A 86 6.57 11.65 0.16
CA VAL A 86 5.45 11.09 -0.60
C VAL A 86 4.51 12.20 -1.09
N SER A 87 4.19 13.19 -0.24
CA SER A 87 3.30 14.30 -0.60
C SER A 87 3.84 15.19 -1.73
N LYS A 88 5.14 15.13 -2.00
CA LYS A 88 5.84 15.93 -3.02
C LYS A 88 6.12 15.16 -4.32
N LEU A 89 5.70 13.92 -4.45
CA LEU A 89 5.88 13.12 -5.68
C LEU A 89 5.28 13.78 -6.94
N GLY A 90 4.37 14.75 -6.78
CA GLY A 90 3.88 15.60 -7.86
C GLY A 90 2.76 15.00 -8.71
N ILE A 91 2.27 13.80 -8.42
CA ILE A 91 1.12 13.15 -9.08
C ILE A 91 0.04 12.89 -8.03
N PRO A 92 -1.02 13.72 -7.92
CA PRO A 92 -1.99 13.65 -6.82
C PRO A 92 -2.68 12.30 -6.65
N SER A 93 -3.05 11.63 -7.74
CA SER A 93 -3.68 10.31 -7.68
C SER A 93 -2.77 9.24 -7.08
N LEU A 94 -1.48 9.25 -7.42
CA LEU A 94 -0.49 8.35 -6.84
C LEU A 94 -0.26 8.66 -5.35
N ILE A 95 -0.15 9.95 -5.00
CA ILE A 95 0.03 10.37 -3.61
C ILE A 95 -1.13 9.87 -2.75
N VAL A 96 -2.37 10.11 -3.18
CA VAL A 96 -3.56 9.63 -2.46
C VAL A 96 -3.56 8.11 -2.37
N TYR A 97 -3.21 7.40 -3.45
CA TYR A 97 -3.12 5.94 -3.44
C TYR A 97 -2.11 5.43 -2.41
N LEU A 98 -0.88 5.96 -2.40
CA LEU A 98 0.18 5.55 -1.46
C LEU A 98 -0.19 5.86 0.00
N LEU A 99 -0.71 7.06 0.27
CA LEU A 99 -1.09 7.47 1.62
C LEU A 99 -2.32 6.72 2.14
N SER A 100 -3.26 6.32 1.26
CA SER A 100 -4.44 5.55 1.66
C SER A 100 -4.21 4.04 1.75
N PHE A 101 -3.08 3.54 1.25
CA PHE A 101 -2.80 2.11 1.16
C PHE A 101 -3.00 1.39 2.49
N GLN A 102 -2.42 1.90 3.58
CA GLN A 102 -2.52 1.30 4.91
C GLN A 102 -3.96 1.30 5.47
N SER A 103 -4.75 2.30 5.12
CA SER A 103 -6.15 2.37 5.56
C SER A 103 -7.07 1.41 4.79
N GLU A 104 -6.65 0.95 3.61
CA GLU A 104 -7.44 0.11 2.71
C GLU A 104 -6.97 -1.35 2.68
N VAL A 105 -5.71 -1.62 3.05
CA VAL A 105 -5.09 -2.96 2.97
C VAL A 105 -4.60 -3.37 4.36
N LYS A 106 -5.21 -4.41 4.91
CA LYS A 106 -4.87 -4.93 6.24
C LYS A 106 -3.89 -6.10 6.21
N GLU A 107 -3.86 -6.80 5.09
CA GLU A 107 -3.06 -8.01 4.88
C GLU A 107 -1.60 -7.69 4.55
N LEU A 108 -1.31 -6.41 4.23
CA LEU A 108 -0.02 -5.99 3.70
C LEU A 108 0.38 -4.65 4.29
N GLU A 109 1.49 -4.62 5.01
CA GLU A 109 2.09 -3.38 5.49
C GLU A 109 2.96 -2.77 4.38
N LEU A 110 2.78 -1.47 4.09
CA LEU A 110 3.57 -0.74 3.12
C LEU A 110 4.51 0.24 3.83
N GLU A 111 5.80 -0.01 3.76
CA GLU A 111 6.84 0.95 4.14
C GLU A 111 7.33 1.69 2.90
N ILE A 112 7.46 3.02 2.99
CA ILE A 112 7.95 3.84 1.88
C ILE A 112 9.19 4.58 2.36
N SER A 113 10.28 4.47 1.60
CA SER A 113 11.55 5.10 1.90
C SER A 113 12.11 5.87 0.71
N MET A 114 12.56 7.10 0.97
CA MET A 114 13.24 7.97 0.01
C MET A 114 14.40 8.67 0.70
N ASN A 115 15.53 8.78 0.01
CA ASN A 115 16.72 9.46 0.54
C ASN A 115 16.63 10.98 0.35
N GLU A 116 15.87 11.43 -0.64
CA GLU A 116 15.71 12.84 -1.01
C GLU A 116 14.31 13.11 -1.58
N GLU A 117 13.99 14.36 -1.83
CA GLU A 117 12.75 14.76 -2.51
C GLU A 117 12.80 14.33 -3.98
N ILE A 118 11.81 13.54 -4.41
CA ILE A 118 11.67 13.04 -5.77
C ILE A 118 10.40 13.62 -6.38
N ARG A 119 10.50 14.12 -7.61
CA ARG A 119 9.40 14.67 -8.38
C ARG A 119 9.19 13.88 -9.66
N LEU A 120 8.15 13.06 -9.69
CA LEU A 120 7.83 12.24 -10.87
C LEU A 120 7.52 13.06 -12.13
N PRO A 121 6.93 14.28 -12.06
CA PRO A 121 6.74 15.13 -13.26
C PRO A 121 8.03 15.50 -13.99
N GLU A 122 9.18 15.38 -13.36
CA GLU A 122 10.49 15.59 -13.97
C GLU A 122 10.98 14.41 -14.81
N LEU A 123 10.28 13.27 -14.78
CA LEU A 123 10.59 12.13 -15.64
C LEU A 123 10.12 12.36 -17.08
N GLN A 124 10.73 11.65 -18.03
CA GLN A 124 10.30 11.67 -19.45
C GLN A 124 8.85 11.18 -19.61
N ASN A 125 8.43 10.18 -18.81
CA ASN A 125 7.09 9.60 -18.86
C ASN A 125 6.47 9.44 -17.45
N PRO A 126 6.10 10.55 -16.79
CA PRO A 126 5.66 10.53 -15.40
C PRO A 126 4.39 9.71 -15.16
N SER A 127 3.44 9.79 -16.09
CA SER A 127 2.18 9.04 -15.99
C SER A 127 2.39 7.53 -16.12
N ALA A 128 3.32 7.12 -17.00
CA ALA A 128 3.66 5.71 -17.16
C ALA A 128 4.39 5.16 -15.91
N ALA A 129 5.31 5.93 -15.33
CA ALA A 129 6.00 5.55 -14.11
C ALA A 129 5.01 5.38 -12.94
N ALA A 130 4.08 6.32 -12.76
CA ALA A 130 3.05 6.24 -11.74
C ALA A 130 2.10 5.04 -11.95
N ALA A 131 1.65 4.81 -13.19
CA ALA A 131 0.79 3.69 -13.52
C ALA A 131 1.49 2.34 -13.27
N ALA A 132 2.75 2.21 -13.66
CA ALA A 132 3.55 1.02 -13.45
C ALA A 132 3.75 0.73 -11.95
N LEU A 133 4.03 1.78 -11.15
CA LEU A 133 4.17 1.65 -9.70
C LEU A 133 2.86 1.15 -9.07
N VAL A 134 1.72 1.79 -9.38
CA VAL A 134 0.41 1.36 -8.87
C VAL A 134 0.11 -0.08 -9.28
N GLN A 135 0.34 -0.43 -10.55
CA GLN A 135 0.09 -1.79 -11.05
C GLN A 135 0.97 -2.83 -10.36
N ALA A 136 2.24 -2.51 -10.10
CA ALA A 136 3.14 -3.39 -9.37
C ALA A 136 2.65 -3.61 -7.91
N LEU A 137 2.27 -2.53 -7.21
CA LEU A 137 1.73 -2.63 -5.85
C LEU A 137 0.41 -3.43 -5.80
N GLU A 138 -0.49 -3.26 -6.79
CA GLU A 138 -1.70 -4.06 -6.91
C GLU A 138 -1.39 -5.56 -7.13
N CYS A 139 -0.35 -5.89 -7.92
CA CYS A 139 0.08 -7.28 -8.10
C CYS A 139 0.47 -7.93 -6.77
N PHE A 140 1.26 -7.24 -5.94
CA PHE A 140 1.64 -7.75 -4.62
C PHE A 140 0.46 -7.80 -3.65
N LYS A 141 -0.43 -6.80 -3.69
CA LYS A 141 -1.65 -6.78 -2.87
C LYS A 141 -2.58 -7.97 -3.16
N GLU A 142 -2.81 -8.27 -4.43
CA GLU A 142 -3.60 -9.43 -4.83
C GLU A 142 -2.92 -10.74 -4.47
N GLU A 143 -1.58 -10.79 -4.53
CA GLU A 143 -0.82 -11.97 -4.13
C GLU A 143 -0.96 -12.21 -2.63
N ALA A 144 -0.75 -11.19 -1.79
CA ALA A 144 -0.90 -11.29 -0.34
C ALA A 144 -2.31 -11.75 0.06
N ARG A 145 -3.35 -11.22 -0.58
CA ARG A 145 -4.75 -11.62 -0.34
C ARG A 145 -5.07 -13.07 -0.71
N SER A 146 -4.26 -13.68 -1.56
CA SER A 146 -4.45 -15.09 -1.93
C SER A 146 -3.99 -16.09 -0.85
N PHE A 147 -3.37 -15.61 0.24
CA PHE A 147 -2.93 -16.41 1.37
C PHE A 147 -3.69 -15.99 2.64
N ALA A 148 -4.52 -16.87 3.19
CA ALA A 148 -5.46 -16.57 4.27
C ALA A 148 -4.82 -16.12 5.60
N ASP A 149 -3.55 -16.47 5.86
CA ASP A 149 -2.83 -16.17 7.11
C ASP A 149 -1.59 -15.29 6.90
N GLY A 150 -1.43 -14.69 5.71
CA GLY A 150 -0.22 -13.97 5.34
C GLY A 150 -0.30 -12.49 5.68
N GLN A 151 0.29 -12.07 6.80
CA GLN A 151 0.75 -10.69 6.91
C GLN A 151 2.04 -10.57 6.11
N GLY A 152 2.02 -9.74 5.06
CA GLY A 152 3.19 -9.44 4.24
C GLY A 152 3.71 -8.03 4.52
N LEU A 153 4.99 -7.82 4.22
CA LEU A 153 5.61 -6.50 4.22
C LEU A 153 5.98 -6.11 2.79
N LEU A 154 5.59 -4.92 2.37
CA LEU A 154 6.07 -4.26 1.16
C LEU A 154 6.98 -3.10 1.55
N ASP A 155 8.23 -3.14 1.10
CA ASP A 155 9.13 -2.00 1.17
C ASP A 155 9.25 -1.37 -0.23
N LEU A 156 8.77 -0.14 -0.35
CA LEU A 156 8.86 0.67 -1.55
C LEU A 156 9.99 1.69 -1.38
N HIS A 157 11.08 1.46 -2.09
CA HIS A 157 12.23 2.37 -2.08
C HIS A 157 12.34 3.14 -3.40
N LEU A 158 12.36 4.47 -3.30
CA LEU A 158 12.64 5.35 -4.43
C LEU A 158 13.99 6.03 -4.21
N SER A 159 14.87 5.94 -5.20
CA SER A 159 16.18 6.56 -5.15
C SER A 159 16.55 7.20 -6.48
N ARG A 160 17.17 8.39 -6.42
CA ARG A 160 17.71 9.07 -7.59
C ARG A 160 19.19 8.76 -7.72
N ASP A 161 19.59 8.31 -8.91
CA ASP A 161 20.99 8.28 -9.30
C ASP A 161 21.33 9.62 -10.00
N GLY A 162 22.06 10.48 -9.28
CA GLY A 162 22.41 11.81 -9.76
C GLY A 162 23.36 11.79 -10.95
N GLU A 163 24.26 10.79 -11.05
CA GLU A 163 25.20 10.64 -12.14
C GLU A 163 24.53 10.11 -13.41
N ALA A 164 23.66 9.11 -13.26
CA ALA A 164 22.94 8.47 -14.38
C ALA A 164 21.67 9.21 -14.80
N SER A 165 21.26 10.25 -14.07
CA SER A 165 19.99 10.97 -14.29
C SER A 165 18.77 10.03 -14.35
N ARG A 166 18.72 9.06 -13.43
CA ARG A 166 17.71 8.02 -13.37
C ARG A 166 17.04 7.97 -12.01
N LEU A 167 15.76 7.64 -12.02
CA LEU A 167 15.00 7.22 -10.85
C LEU A 167 14.93 5.70 -10.83
N THR A 168 15.37 5.09 -9.75
CA THR A 168 15.15 3.67 -9.45
C THR A 168 13.98 3.54 -8.48
N ILE A 169 13.00 2.72 -8.86
CA ILE A 169 11.88 2.31 -8.01
C ILE A 169 12.06 0.83 -7.72
N ALA A 170 12.30 0.49 -6.46
CA ALA A 170 12.43 -0.88 -5.99
C ALA A 170 11.26 -1.22 -5.06
N ILE A 171 10.61 -2.34 -5.29
CA ILE A 171 9.55 -2.90 -4.46
C ILE A 171 10.02 -4.26 -3.97
N GLN A 172 10.17 -4.39 -2.66
CA GLN A 172 10.52 -5.63 -2.00
C GLN A 172 9.31 -6.15 -1.24
N TYR A 173 8.91 -7.36 -1.53
CA TYR A 173 7.85 -8.06 -0.82
C TYR A 173 8.45 -9.16 0.05
N GLU A 174 8.05 -9.19 1.32
CA GLU A 174 8.33 -10.26 2.26
C GLU A 174 7.02 -10.87 2.73
N GLY A 175 6.83 -12.16 2.44
CA GLY A 175 5.61 -12.89 2.75
C GLY A 175 5.43 -14.11 1.85
N PRO A 176 4.35 -14.87 2.04
CA PRO A 176 4.05 -16.02 1.18
C PRO A 176 3.62 -15.58 -0.22
N TYR A 177 4.14 -16.22 -1.26
CA TYR A 177 3.75 -15.99 -2.64
C TYR A 177 3.98 -17.22 -3.53
N ALA A 178 3.24 -17.28 -4.64
CA ALA A 178 3.42 -18.30 -5.66
C ALA A 178 4.30 -17.75 -6.80
N VAL A 179 5.51 -18.29 -6.93
CA VAL A 179 6.54 -17.82 -7.90
C VAL A 179 6.00 -17.76 -9.33
N GLU A 180 5.32 -18.80 -9.80
CA GLU A 180 4.81 -18.84 -11.18
C GLU A 180 3.70 -17.81 -11.44
N ARG A 181 2.88 -17.52 -10.44
CA ARG A 181 1.85 -16.47 -10.51
C ARG A 181 2.49 -15.08 -10.57
N MET A 182 3.51 -14.84 -9.73
CA MET A 182 4.24 -13.58 -9.73
C MET A 182 5.03 -13.37 -11.04
N LYS A 183 5.65 -14.40 -11.61
CA LYS A 183 6.29 -14.32 -12.93
C LYS A 183 5.30 -14.00 -14.05
N GLY A 184 4.08 -14.57 -13.99
CA GLY A 184 3.01 -14.24 -14.94
C GLY A 184 2.60 -12.77 -14.88
N ARG A 185 2.46 -12.21 -13.66
CA ARG A 185 2.16 -10.78 -13.42
C ARG A 185 3.31 -9.88 -13.85
N GLU A 186 4.54 -10.26 -13.55
CA GLU A 186 5.75 -9.59 -14.02
C GLU A 186 5.78 -9.47 -15.55
N ALA A 187 5.55 -10.59 -16.25
CA ALA A 187 5.53 -10.62 -17.70
C ALA A 187 4.45 -9.69 -18.28
N ALA A 188 3.25 -9.67 -17.68
CA ALA A 188 2.17 -8.78 -18.09
C ALA A 188 2.54 -7.29 -17.87
N LEU A 189 3.13 -6.95 -16.73
CA LEU A 189 3.60 -5.60 -16.42
C LEU A 189 4.69 -5.17 -17.41
N THR A 190 5.69 -6.02 -17.63
CA THR A 190 6.84 -5.74 -18.51
C THR A 190 6.41 -5.56 -19.96
N ALA A 191 5.45 -6.36 -20.45
CA ALA A 191 4.88 -6.19 -21.78
C ALA A 191 4.22 -4.81 -21.97
N GLY A 192 3.56 -4.28 -20.92
CA GLY A 192 3.01 -2.92 -20.90
C GLY A 192 4.09 -1.84 -20.86
N LEU A 193 5.23 -2.09 -20.23
CA LEU A 193 6.33 -1.13 -20.09
C LEU A 193 7.14 -0.93 -21.36
N GLY A 194 7.23 -1.93 -22.23
CA GLY A 194 8.06 -1.88 -23.45
C GLY A 194 7.75 -0.72 -24.41
N SER A 195 6.58 -0.08 -24.29
CA SER A 195 6.17 1.09 -25.08
C SER A 195 6.20 2.41 -24.28
N THR A 196 6.55 2.41 -23.01
CA THR A 196 6.30 3.54 -22.09
C THR A 196 7.55 4.28 -21.64
N GLY A 197 8.75 3.85 -22.05
CA GLY A 197 10.00 4.56 -21.73
C GLY A 197 10.64 4.20 -20.40
N ALA A 198 10.23 3.10 -19.74
CA ALA A 198 11.05 2.46 -18.73
C ALA A 198 12.37 2.00 -19.35
N VAL A 199 13.48 2.31 -18.70
CA VAL A 199 14.81 2.00 -19.24
C VAL A 199 15.14 0.54 -19.00
N GLN A 200 14.74 0.03 -17.84
CA GLN A 200 15.01 -1.34 -17.42
C GLN A 200 13.97 -1.77 -16.38
N PHE A 201 13.58 -3.04 -16.45
CA PHE A 201 12.82 -3.72 -15.41
C PHE A 201 13.53 -5.02 -15.05
N GLY A 202 13.59 -5.33 -13.75
CA GLY A 202 14.19 -6.55 -13.22
C GLY A 202 13.35 -7.12 -12.11
N ALA A 203 13.33 -8.44 -12.00
CA ALA A 203 12.69 -9.15 -10.91
C ALA A 203 13.58 -10.26 -10.35
N VAL A 204 13.58 -10.41 -9.04
CA VAL A 204 14.32 -11.45 -8.31
C VAL A 204 13.35 -12.15 -7.36
N TYR A 205 13.38 -13.48 -7.35
CA TYR A 205 12.52 -14.32 -6.51
C TYR A 205 13.37 -15.23 -5.64
N CYS A 206 13.15 -15.15 -4.33
CA CYS A 206 13.78 -16.00 -3.31
C CYS A 206 12.69 -16.61 -2.42
N GLU A 207 13.04 -17.54 -1.55
CA GLU A 207 12.07 -18.09 -0.60
C GLU A 207 11.54 -17.00 0.33
N GLY A 208 10.22 -16.76 0.30
CA GLY A 208 9.55 -15.73 1.12
C GLY A 208 9.84 -14.29 0.75
N LYS A 209 10.58 -14.03 -0.35
CA LYS A 209 10.97 -12.67 -0.74
C LYS A 209 10.96 -12.49 -2.25
N ALA A 210 10.26 -11.48 -2.74
CA ALA A 210 10.30 -11.05 -4.13
C ALA A 210 10.72 -9.59 -4.23
N VAL A 211 11.57 -9.25 -5.21
CA VAL A 211 12.03 -7.88 -5.45
C VAL A 211 11.77 -7.53 -6.91
N TRP A 212 11.05 -6.44 -7.14
CA TRP A 212 10.85 -5.86 -8.47
C TRP A 212 11.52 -4.49 -8.52
N THR A 213 12.27 -4.23 -9.57
CA THR A 213 13.00 -2.98 -9.77
C THR A 213 12.68 -2.41 -11.14
N SER A 214 12.41 -1.11 -11.22
CA SER A 214 12.25 -0.38 -12.48
C SER A 214 13.07 0.90 -12.49
N GLU A 215 13.66 1.22 -13.64
CA GLU A 215 14.46 2.43 -13.83
C GLU A 215 13.76 3.37 -14.83
N TRP A 216 13.78 4.66 -14.53
CA TRP A 216 13.11 5.71 -15.30
C TRP A 216 14.07 6.88 -15.55
N ARG A 217 14.08 7.45 -16.75
CA ARG A 217 14.92 8.61 -17.08
C ARG A 217 14.23 9.91 -16.69
N TYR A 218 15.02 10.85 -16.18
CA TYR A 218 14.60 12.23 -16.06
C TYR A 218 14.55 12.89 -17.45
N ALA A 219 13.67 13.88 -17.60
CA ALA A 219 13.67 14.75 -18.78
C ALA A 219 14.96 15.61 -18.76
N GLU A 220 15.55 15.86 -19.96
CA GLU A 220 16.71 16.74 -20.12
C GLU A 220 16.31 18.21 -19.95
#